data_de8c508c3811d3dbee5465123072a494
#
_entry.id   de8c508c3811d3dbee5465123072a494
#
_cell.length_a   1.000
_cell.length_b   1.000
_cell.length_c   1.000
_cell.angle_alpha   90.00
_cell.angle_beta   90.00
_cell.angle_gamma   90.00
#
_symmetry.space_group_name_H-M   'P 1'
#
loop_
_entity.id
_entity.type
_entity.pdbx_description
1 polymer ?
#
loop_
_entity_poly.entity_id
_entity_poly.type
_entity_poly.pdbx_seq_one_letter_code
_entity_poly.pdbx_strand_id
1 'polypeptide(L)'
;MKITLLGTGTSQGVPVLGCDCEVCKSTDSHDKRLRTSALVETESTRILIDCGPDFREQMLKQPFRKIDGVLITHIHYDHVAGLDDLRPYCQFGDIEIYSEEDVANGLKNNMPYCFPDDNENKLYPGVPKLNLNTIHVHETFKIGDLDIMPIRIKHDTMSI
;
A
#
# COMPACT_ATOMS: atom_id res chain seq x y z
N MET A 1 14.06 3.34 14.50
CA MET A 1 12.88 3.30 13.64
C MET A 1 12.73 4.64 12.93
N LYS A 2 12.42 4.66 11.64
CA LYS A 2 12.18 5.84 10.81
C LYS A 2 10.83 5.69 10.12
N ILE A 3 10.04 6.76 10.08
CA ILE A 3 8.81 6.82 9.28
C ILE A 3 9.00 7.87 8.19
N THR A 4 8.76 7.46 6.94
CA THR A 4 8.82 8.34 5.77
C THR A 4 7.42 8.44 5.17
N LEU A 5 6.81 9.62 5.21
CA LEU A 5 5.56 9.87 4.52
C LEU A 5 5.84 10.00 3.02
N LEU A 6 5.34 9.07 2.23
CA LEU A 6 5.52 9.02 0.77
C LEU A 6 4.54 9.93 0.05
N GLY A 7 3.38 10.13 0.64
CA GLY A 7 2.34 11.04 0.20
C GLY A 7 1.48 11.50 1.36
N THR A 8 1.01 12.73 1.28
CA THR A 8 0.18 13.40 2.32
C THR A 8 -1.04 14.08 1.72
N GLY A 9 -1.36 13.77 0.48
CA GLY A 9 -2.54 14.25 -0.22
C GLY A 9 -3.79 13.47 0.16
N THR A 10 -4.94 13.96 -0.28
CA THR A 10 -6.23 13.26 -0.18
C THR A 10 -6.30 12.10 -1.17
N SER A 11 -7.45 11.43 -1.26
CA SER A 11 -7.74 10.37 -2.25
C SER A 11 -7.52 10.80 -3.72
N GLN A 12 -7.54 12.10 -4.00
CA GLN A 12 -7.29 12.66 -5.33
C GLN A 12 -5.88 13.25 -5.50
N GLY A 13 -5.10 13.32 -4.43
CA GLY A 13 -3.83 14.04 -4.40
C GLY A 13 -4.01 15.55 -4.47
N VAL A 14 -2.91 16.29 -4.59
CA VAL A 14 -2.90 17.75 -4.83
C VAL A 14 -1.83 18.03 -5.89
N PRO A 15 -2.14 18.73 -6.98
CA PRO A 15 -3.42 19.34 -7.36
C PRO A 15 -4.50 18.32 -7.75
N VAL A 16 -5.75 18.68 -7.50
CA VAL A 16 -6.91 17.91 -7.95
C VAL A 16 -7.23 18.28 -9.41
N LEU A 17 -7.57 17.28 -10.22
CA LEU A 17 -7.92 17.47 -11.63
C LEU A 17 -9.12 18.43 -11.77
N GLY A 18 -8.94 19.49 -12.57
CA GLY A 18 -9.96 20.49 -12.81
C GLY A 18 -10.20 21.48 -11.66
N CYS A 19 -9.42 21.43 -10.59
CA CYS A 19 -9.52 22.37 -9.48
C CYS A 19 -8.72 23.65 -9.78
N ASP A 20 -9.39 24.78 -9.60
CA ASP A 20 -8.85 26.13 -9.89
C ASP A 20 -8.46 26.93 -8.64
N CYS A 21 -8.46 26.31 -7.45
CA CYS A 21 -8.09 26.98 -6.22
C CYS A 21 -6.59 27.38 -6.19
N GLU A 22 -6.24 28.29 -5.31
CA GLU A 22 -4.87 28.82 -5.19
C GLU A 22 -3.84 27.71 -4.94
N VAL A 23 -4.15 26.73 -4.08
CA VAL A 23 -3.27 25.62 -3.76
C VAL A 23 -3.05 24.71 -4.98
N CYS A 24 -4.11 24.37 -5.72
CA CYS A 24 -3.98 23.52 -6.91
C CYS A 24 -3.22 24.22 -8.06
N LYS A 25 -3.32 25.55 -8.14
CA LYS A 25 -2.58 26.39 -9.12
C LYS A 25 -1.19 26.79 -8.65
N SER A 26 -0.85 26.55 -7.39
CA SER A 26 0.45 26.91 -6.82
C SER A 26 1.59 26.25 -7.57
N THR A 27 2.70 26.95 -7.70
CA THR A 27 3.99 26.44 -8.21
C THR A 27 4.90 25.95 -7.09
N ASP A 28 4.52 26.13 -5.83
CA ASP A 28 5.26 25.63 -4.67
C ASP A 28 5.21 24.10 -4.64
N SER A 29 6.39 23.48 -4.48
CA SER A 29 6.50 22.02 -4.38
C SER A 29 5.80 21.45 -3.15
N HIS A 30 5.62 22.22 -2.08
CA HIS A 30 4.89 21.79 -0.87
C HIS A 30 3.39 21.64 -1.10
N ASP A 31 2.87 22.26 -2.17
CA ASP A 31 1.47 22.13 -2.61
C ASP A 31 1.29 20.97 -3.61
N LYS A 32 2.32 20.19 -3.88
CA LYS A 32 2.26 18.98 -4.72
C LYS A 32 2.31 17.77 -3.81
N ARG A 33 1.17 17.14 -3.57
CA ARG A 33 1.03 16.04 -2.61
C ARG A 33 0.48 14.80 -3.30
N LEU A 34 1.28 13.76 -3.34
CA LEU A 34 0.84 12.42 -3.75
C LEU A 34 -0.13 11.84 -2.71
N ARG A 35 -0.95 10.87 -3.11
CA ARG A 35 -1.91 10.18 -2.25
C ARG A 35 -1.21 9.51 -1.08
N THR A 36 -1.96 9.34 0.01
CA THR A 36 -1.43 8.84 1.29
C THR A 36 -0.74 7.49 1.13
N SER A 37 0.48 7.42 1.61
CA SER A 37 1.25 6.19 1.83
C SER A 37 2.45 6.50 2.72
N ALA A 38 2.98 5.50 3.41
CA ALA A 38 4.14 5.65 4.28
C ALA A 38 5.05 4.42 4.26
N LEU A 39 6.35 4.66 4.51
CA LEU A 39 7.32 3.62 4.84
C LEU A 39 7.68 3.68 6.32
N VAL A 40 7.66 2.54 6.97
CA VAL A 40 8.19 2.33 8.32
C VAL A 40 9.44 1.46 8.21
N GLU A 41 10.55 1.93 8.73
CA GLU A 41 11.85 1.31 8.57
C GLU A 41 12.61 1.20 9.90
N THR A 42 13.17 0.03 10.15
CA THR A 42 14.23 -0.19 11.14
C THR A 42 15.56 -0.45 10.40
N GLU A 43 16.57 -0.94 11.08
CA GLU A 43 17.82 -1.37 10.45
C GLU A 43 17.60 -2.61 9.55
N SER A 44 16.70 -3.52 9.97
CA SER A 44 16.50 -4.82 9.34
C SER A 44 15.15 -4.97 8.61
N THR A 45 14.13 -4.19 8.95
CA THR A 45 12.75 -4.35 8.45
C THR A 45 12.27 -3.11 7.72
N ARG A 46 11.53 -3.32 6.66
CA ARG A 46 10.92 -2.26 5.86
C ARG A 46 9.47 -2.61 5.53
N ILE A 47 8.54 -1.81 6.01
CA ILE A 47 7.10 -1.99 5.83
C ILE A 47 6.54 -0.83 5.03
N LEU A 48 5.72 -1.14 4.02
CA LEU A 48 4.90 -0.17 3.31
C LEU A 48 3.49 -0.15 3.92
N ILE A 49 2.95 1.02 4.17
CA ILE A 49 1.55 1.23 4.56
C ILE A 49 0.83 1.86 3.37
N ASP A 50 -0.16 1.14 2.85
CA ASP A 50 -0.92 1.41 1.64
C ASP A 50 -0.08 1.55 0.37
N CYS A 51 -0.62 1.05 -0.72
CA CYS A 51 0.01 1.00 -2.04
C CYS A 51 -0.96 1.57 -3.08
N GLY A 52 -1.13 2.89 -3.06
CA GLY A 52 -2.01 3.60 -3.97
C GLY A 52 -1.42 3.80 -5.38
N PRO A 53 -2.15 4.46 -6.29
CA PRO A 53 -1.74 4.61 -7.70
C PRO A 53 -0.48 5.46 -7.90
N ASP A 54 -0.06 6.20 -6.87
CA ASP A 54 1.17 7.02 -6.90
C ASP A 54 2.41 6.24 -6.44
N PHE A 55 2.27 4.95 -6.08
CA PHE A 55 3.33 4.11 -5.52
C PHE A 55 4.62 4.16 -6.35
N ARG A 56 4.50 4.04 -7.67
CA ARG A 56 5.66 4.09 -8.56
C ARG A 56 6.43 5.40 -8.39
N GLU A 57 5.77 6.55 -8.43
CA GLU A 57 6.41 7.86 -8.27
C GLU A 57 7.01 8.03 -6.87
N GLN A 58 6.32 7.54 -5.85
CA GLN A 58 6.77 7.58 -4.46
C GLN A 58 8.06 6.78 -4.28
N MET A 59 8.11 5.58 -4.83
CA MET A 59 9.24 4.66 -4.64
C MET A 59 10.44 4.94 -5.52
N LEU A 60 10.27 5.65 -6.64
CA LEU A 60 11.41 6.16 -7.44
C LEU A 60 12.30 7.14 -6.65
N LYS A 61 11.77 7.73 -5.59
CA LYS A 61 12.50 8.65 -4.69
C LYS A 61 13.16 7.93 -3.51
N GLN A 62 12.97 6.60 -3.39
CA GLN A 62 13.48 5.78 -2.29
C GLN A 62 14.54 4.79 -2.79
N PRO A 63 15.46 4.35 -1.91
CA PRO A 63 16.36 3.26 -2.26
C PRO A 63 15.57 2.00 -2.64
N PHE A 64 15.95 1.38 -3.77
CA PHE A 64 15.35 0.13 -4.21
C PHE A 64 15.90 -1.04 -3.41
N ARG A 65 15.12 -1.56 -2.47
CA ARG A 65 15.46 -2.68 -1.60
C ARG A 65 14.18 -3.41 -1.16
N LYS A 66 14.32 -4.60 -0.61
CA LYS A 66 13.20 -5.44 -0.15
C LYS A 66 12.18 -4.64 0.67
N ILE A 67 10.91 -4.95 0.47
CA ILE A 67 9.79 -4.61 1.34
C ILE A 67 9.40 -5.92 2.05
N ASP A 68 9.45 -5.92 3.38
CA ASP A 68 9.21 -7.12 4.20
C ASP A 68 7.73 -7.38 4.44
N GLY A 69 6.90 -6.36 4.26
CA GLY A 69 5.44 -6.48 4.33
C GLY A 69 4.76 -5.21 3.84
N VAL A 70 3.56 -5.38 3.31
CA VAL A 70 2.66 -4.28 2.92
C VAL A 70 1.40 -4.37 3.77
N LEU A 71 1.12 -3.35 4.54
CA LEU A 71 -0.10 -3.22 5.33
C LEU A 71 -1.13 -2.47 4.50
N ILE A 72 -2.31 -3.04 4.28
CA ILE A 72 -3.41 -2.38 3.58
C ILE A 72 -4.49 -2.02 4.60
N THR A 73 -4.75 -0.73 4.73
CA THR A 73 -5.73 -0.21 5.69
C THR A 73 -7.17 -0.50 5.26
N HIS A 74 -7.48 -0.27 3.98
CA HIS A 74 -8.81 -0.54 3.42
C HIS A 74 -8.79 -0.59 1.89
N ILE A 75 -9.92 -0.98 1.29
CA ILE A 75 -10.00 -1.36 -0.14
C ILE A 75 -10.16 -0.19 -1.11
N HIS A 76 -10.17 1.06 -0.67
CA HIS A 76 -10.33 2.18 -1.59
C HIS A 76 -9.18 2.25 -2.59
N TYR A 77 -9.50 2.71 -3.80
CA TYR A 77 -8.58 2.79 -4.94
C TYR A 77 -7.25 3.49 -4.61
N ASP A 78 -7.31 4.58 -3.90
CA ASP A 78 -6.14 5.39 -3.51
C ASP A 78 -5.20 4.70 -2.52
N HIS A 79 -5.61 3.57 -1.93
CA HIS A 79 -4.82 2.75 -1.02
C HIS A 79 -4.31 1.43 -1.63
N VAL A 80 -4.90 0.95 -2.75
CA VAL A 80 -4.59 -0.38 -3.28
C VAL A 80 -4.19 -0.42 -4.75
N ALA A 81 -4.48 0.62 -5.54
CA ALA A 81 -4.35 0.57 -7.00
C ALA A 81 -2.90 0.49 -7.53
N GLY A 82 -1.91 0.67 -6.67
CA GLY A 82 -0.48 0.52 -7.00
C GLY A 82 0.10 -0.87 -6.74
N LEU A 83 -0.70 -1.83 -6.25
CA LEU A 83 -0.20 -3.17 -5.89
C LEU A 83 0.45 -3.91 -7.07
N ASP A 84 -0.01 -3.68 -8.30
CA ASP A 84 0.62 -4.26 -9.50
C ASP A 84 2.05 -3.74 -9.73
N ASP A 85 2.35 -2.52 -9.32
CA ASP A 85 3.70 -1.92 -9.40
C ASP A 85 4.70 -2.52 -8.38
N LEU A 86 4.27 -3.45 -7.53
CA LEU A 86 5.17 -4.22 -6.66
C LEU A 86 5.96 -5.30 -7.42
N ARG A 87 5.64 -5.59 -8.68
CA ARG A 87 6.33 -6.59 -9.51
C ARG A 87 7.85 -6.55 -9.46
N PRO A 88 8.52 -5.37 -9.58
CA PRO A 88 9.97 -5.33 -9.50
C PRO A 88 10.54 -5.81 -8.16
N TYR A 89 9.78 -5.67 -7.08
CA TYR A 89 10.20 -6.09 -5.73
C TYR A 89 10.14 -7.60 -5.55
N CYS A 90 9.43 -8.35 -6.41
CA CYS A 90 9.39 -9.81 -6.38
C CYS A 90 10.76 -10.46 -6.67
N GLN A 91 11.74 -9.70 -7.13
CA GLN A 91 13.13 -10.20 -7.20
C GLN A 91 13.75 -10.49 -5.82
N PHE A 92 13.19 -9.91 -4.76
CA PHE A 92 13.60 -10.16 -3.37
C PHE A 92 12.82 -11.29 -2.69
N GLY A 93 11.89 -11.92 -3.40
CA GLY A 93 10.95 -12.94 -2.92
C GLY A 93 9.50 -12.51 -3.08
N ASP A 94 8.59 -13.39 -2.69
CA ASP A 94 7.17 -13.10 -2.69
C ASP A 94 6.87 -11.96 -1.68
N ILE A 95 5.82 -11.17 -1.95
CA ILE A 95 5.49 -10.01 -1.14
C ILE A 95 4.31 -10.35 -0.24
N GLU A 96 4.54 -10.17 1.05
CA GLU A 96 3.53 -10.40 2.08
C GLU A 96 2.62 -9.18 2.22
N ILE A 97 1.32 -9.38 1.98
CA ILE A 97 0.26 -8.37 2.14
C ILE A 97 -0.53 -8.71 3.41
N TYR A 98 -0.69 -7.75 4.29
CA TYR A 98 -1.42 -7.88 5.55
C TYR A 98 -2.64 -6.99 5.53
N SER A 99 -3.82 -7.56 5.75
CA SER A 99 -5.09 -6.82 5.77
C SER A 99 -6.17 -7.57 6.55
N GLU A 100 -7.26 -6.92 6.90
CA GLU A 100 -8.45 -7.60 7.38
C GLU A 100 -9.07 -8.47 6.26
N GLU A 101 -9.90 -9.43 6.64
CA GLU A 101 -10.45 -10.44 5.71
C GLU A 101 -11.31 -9.84 4.59
N ASP A 102 -12.10 -8.83 4.90
CA ASP A 102 -12.95 -8.13 3.91
C ASP A 102 -12.11 -7.39 2.86
N VAL A 103 -11.01 -6.79 3.28
CA VAL A 103 -10.04 -6.15 2.38
C VAL A 103 -9.34 -7.20 1.50
N ALA A 104 -8.90 -8.32 2.09
CA ALA A 104 -8.29 -9.42 1.35
C ALA A 104 -9.23 -9.98 0.28
N ASN A 105 -10.52 -10.17 0.62
CA ASN A 105 -11.55 -10.60 -0.33
C ASN A 105 -11.79 -9.56 -1.44
N GLY A 106 -11.78 -8.27 -1.08
CA GLY A 106 -11.85 -7.18 -2.05
C GLY A 106 -10.68 -7.18 -3.03
N LEU A 107 -9.45 -7.41 -2.55
CA LEU A 107 -8.27 -7.52 -3.40
C LEU A 107 -8.35 -8.68 -4.38
N LYS A 108 -8.76 -9.87 -3.92
CA LYS A 108 -8.98 -11.04 -4.79
C LYS A 108 -9.99 -10.76 -5.90
N ASN A 109 -11.08 -10.04 -5.56
CA ASN A 109 -12.10 -9.67 -6.54
C ASN A 109 -11.62 -8.62 -7.55
N ASN A 110 -10.84 -7.63 -7.09
CA ASN A 110 -10.37 -6.52 -7.93
C ASN A 110 -9.17 -6.89 -8.80
N MET A 111 -8.33 -7.81 -8.32
CA MET A 111 -7.08 -8.22 -8.98
C MET A 111 -6.94 -9.76 -9.02
N PRO A 112 -7.92 -10.48 -9.61
CA PRO A 112 -7.91 -11.95 -9.58
C PRO A 112 -6.67 -12.56 -10.24
N TYR A 113 -6.03 -11.86 -11.16
CA TYR A 113 -4.81 -12.31 -11.82
C TYR A 113 -3.57 -12.34 -10.89
N CYS A 114 -3.59 -11.59 -9.78
CA CYS A 114 -2.54 -11.61 -8.75
C CYS A 114 -2.79 -12.67 -7.67
N PHE A 115 -4.01 -13.16 -7.55
CA PHE A 115 -4.45 -14.09 -6.50
C PHE A 115 -5.21 -15.26 -7.15
N PRO A 116 -4.51 -16.16 -7.89
CA PRO A 116 -5.16 -17.29 -8.53
C PRO A 116 -5.77 -18.23 -7.47
N ASP A 117 -6.89 -18.86 -7.82
CA ASP A 117 -7.47 -19.93 -7.01
C ASP A 117 -6.49 -21.10 -6.85
N ASP A 118 -6.54 -21.79 -5.70
CA ASP A 118 -5.65 -22.91 -5.33
C ASP A 118 -5.58 -24.04 -6.39
N ASN A 119 -6.57 -24.10 -7.29
CA ASN A 119 -6.65 -25.08 -8.38
C ASN A 119 -5.97 -24.61 -9.68
N GLU A 120 -5.60 -23.34 -9.80
CA GLU A 120 -4.93 -22.78 -10.97
C GLU A 120 -3.50 -22.38 -10.63
N ASN A 121 -2.58 -23.34 -10.64
CA ASN A 121 -1.14 -23.15 -10.42
C ASN A 121 -0.44 -22.28 -11.48
N LYS A 122 -1.12 -21.34 -12.10
CA LYS A 122 -0.53 -20.48 -13.15
C LYS A 122 -0.75 -19.00 -12.83
N LEU A 123 0.19 -18.43 -12.08
CA LEU A 123 0.42 -17.00 -12.17
C LEU A 123 0.77 -16.64 -13.62
N TYR A 124 0.10 -15.65 -14.18
CA TYR A 124 0.49 -15.11 -15.48
C TYR A 124 1.93 -14.61 -15.42
N PRO A 125 2.77 -14.83 -16.44
CA PRO A 125 4.11 -14.26 -16.48
C PRO A 125 4.04 -12.73 -16.33
N GLY A 126 4.82 -12.20 -15.40
CA GLY A 126 4.93 -10.75 -15.21
C GLY A 126 3.93 -10.10 -14.25
N VAL A 127 3.13 -10.87 -13.51
CA VAL A 127 2.35 -10.35 -12.39
C VAL A 127 3.15 -10.39 -11.07
N PRO A 128 2.84 -9.53 -10.10
CA PRO A 128 3.46 -9.64 -8.79
C PRO A 128 3.02 -10.92 -8.07
N LYS A 129 3.93 -11.50 -7.30
CA LYS A 129 3.62 -12.63 -6.40
C LYS A 129 3.27 -12.07 -5.03
N LEU A 130 1.99 -12.05 -4.72
CA LEU A 130 1.44 -11.47 -3.50
C LEU A 130 0.80 -12.56 -2.64
N ASN A 131 1.22 -12.66 -1.38
CA ASN A 131 0.65 -13.57 -0.39
C ASN A 131 -0.24 -12.76 0.56
N LEU A 132 -1.49 -13.17 0.74
CA LEU A 132 -2.43 -12.51 1.65
C LEU A 132 -2.38 -13.12 3.04
N ASN A 133 -2.12 -12.29 4.03
CA ASN A 133 -2.09 -12.63 5.45
C ASN A 133 -3.22 -11.86 6.15
N THR A 134 -4.20 -12.60 6.67
CA THR A 134 -5.30 -11.98 7.42
C THR A 134 -4.82 -11.55 8.80
N ILE A 135 -5.12 -10.30 9.16
CA ILE A 135 -4.86 -9.74 10.49
C ILE A 135 -6.18 -9.45 11.22
N HIS A 136 -6.10 -9.40 12.54
CA HIS A 136 -7.27 -9.16 13.39
C HIS A 136 -7.04 -7.95 14.29
N VAL A 137 -8.08 -7.13 14.44
CA VAL A 137 -8.04 -5.93 15.27
C VAL A 137 -7.68 -6.31 16.72
N HIS A 138 -6.76 -5.54 17.32
CA HIS A 138 -6.21 -5.73 18.66
C HIS A 138 -5.36 -7.01 18.86
N GLU A 139 -5.07 -7.76 17.80
CA GLU A 139 -4.13 -8.88 17.86
C GLU A 139 -2.76 -8.46 17.32
N THR A 140 -1.74 -8.56 18.16
CA THR A 140 -0.37 -8.20 17.75
C THR A 140 0.24 -9.31 16.91
N PHE A 141 0.84 -8.93 15.78
CA PHE A 141 1.63 -9.81 14.93
C PHE A 141 2.99 -9.19 14.61
N LYS A 142 3.88 -9.98 14.00
CA LYS A 142 5.26 -9.54 13.69
C LYS A 142 5.51 -9.46 12.19
N ILE A 143 6.24 -8.41 11.80
CA ILE A 143 6.94 -8.35 10.51
C ILE A 143 8.40 -8.00 10.83
N GLY A 144 9.30 -8.93 10.55
CA GLY A 144 10.71 -8.75 10.92
C GLY A 144 10.90 -8.51 12.42
N ASP A 145 11.50 -7.39 12.78
CA ASP A 145 11.75 -6.97 14.16
C ASP A 145 10.67 -6.03 14.73
N LEU A 146 9.59 -5.79 13.98
CA LEU A 146 8.48 -4.92 14.40
C LEU A 146 7.29 -5.73 14.91
N ASP A 147 6.78 -5.35 16.08
CA ASP A 147 5.47 -5.76 16.60
C ASP A 147 4.42 -4.76 16.12
N ILE A 148 3.35 -5.25 15.51
CA ILE A 148 2.29 -4.45 14.89
C ILE A 148 0.95 -4.85 15.52
N MET A 149 0.20 -3.86 15.99
CA MET A 149 -1.13 -4.06 16.50
C MET A 149 -2.12 -3.21 15.69
N PRO A 150 -3.03 -3.82 14.92
CA PRO A 150 -4.07 -3.10 14.21
C PRO A 150 -5.09 -2.51 15.18
N ILE A 151 -5.47 -1.28 14.95
CA ILE A 151 -6.56 -0.62 15.67
C ILE A 151 -7.57 -0.10 14.64
N ARG A 152 -8.85 -0.29 14.92
CA ARG A 152 -9.90 0.17 14.03
C ARG A 152 -10.22 1.63 14.31
N ILE A 153 -10.26 2.43 13.25
CA ILE A 153 -10.68 3.83 13.33
C ILE A 153 -11.91 4.06 12.45
N LYS A 154 -12.68 5.09 12.76
CA LYS A 154 -13.82 5.49 11.95
C LYS A 154 -13.34 6.29 10.74
N HIS A 155 -13.76 5.88 9.55
CA HIS A 155 -13.48 6.53 8.29
C HIS A 155 -14.79 6.69 7.52
N ASP A 156 -15.38 7.89 7.56
CA ASP A 156 -16.72 8.20 7.03
C ASP A 156 -17.79 7.24 7.59
N THR A 157 -18.43 6.46 6.74
CA THR A 157 -19.42 5.44 7.12
C THR A 157 -18.80 4.07 7.42
N MET A 158 -17.52 3.90 7.17
CA MET A 158 -16.78 2.66 7.36
C MET A 158 -15.98 2.68 8.68
N SER A 159 -15.62 1.49 9.16
CA SER A 159 -14.58 1.30 10.16
C SER A 159 -13.41 0.59 9.50
N ILE A 160 -12.23 1.18 9.60
CA ILE A 160 -11.01 0.69 8.96
C ILE A 160 -9.91 0.49 10.01
#